data_e9f5b2227f0762e42ed0f70efefd9fbb
#
_entry.id   e9f5b2227f0762e42ed0f70efefd9fbb
#
_cell.length_a   1.000
_cell.length_b   1.000
_cell.length_c   1.000
_cell.angle_alpha   90.00
_cell.angle_beta   90.00
_cell.angle_gamma   90.00
#
_symmetry.space_group_name_H-M   'P 1'
#
loop_
_entity.id
_entity.type
_entity.pdbx_description
1 polymer ?
#
loop_
_entity_poly.entity_id
_entity_poly.type
_entity_poly.pdbx_seq_one_letter_code
_entity_poly.pdbx_strand_id
1 'polypeptide(L)'
;EPPVSDAAALLPPHHWRLTEATDAQGQRIAPLFVRADAPVQLDFVDNRLAVSNTCNRMSGGFALEGTTLTLSPVASTMMACADPKLAALDAEFGKRLAGSLAVAATAGDTPELVLTNAGGDRLVFQGAPTAATRFGGPGERIFLEVGPETKPCSHPLIPDKQCLQVREIRFDANGLRSGEPGPWQNFFDEIEGYTHQPGVRNVLRIDRYTRKNVPADASRYAYVLDMVVESEQVKR
;
A
#
# COMPACT_ATOMS: atom_id res chain seq x y z
N GLU A 1 12.63 6.31 -28.89
CA GLU A 1 11.79 6.74 -27.75
C GLU A 1 10.69 5.69 -27.56
N PRO A 2 10.56 5.12 -26.37
CA PRO A 2 9.43 4.25 -26.11
C PRO A 2 8.12 5.04 -26.27
N PRO A 3 7.04 4.43 -26.78
CA PRO A 3 5.79 5.14 -26.97
C PRO A 3 5.30 5.66 -25.62
N VAL A 4 4.98 6.96 -25.56
CA VAL A 4 4.29 7.54 -24.39
C VAL A 4 2.94 6.83 -24.30
N SER A 5 2.82 5.95 -23.34
CA SER A 5 1.60 5.19 -23.12
C SER A 5 0.55 6.11 -22.49
N ASP A 6 -0.71 5.78 -22.67
CA ASP A 6 -1.81 6.48 -22.02
C ASP A 6 -1.62 6.43 -20.49
N ALA A 7 -1.22 7.54 -19.90
CA ALA A 7 -0.98 7.64 -18.46
C ALA A 7 -2.22 7.24 -17.65
N ALA A 8 -3.42 7.56 -18.15
CA ALA A 8 -4.67 7.21 -17.49
C ALA A 8 -4.83 5.68 -17.32
N ALA A 9 -4.36 4.89 -18.27
CA ALA A 9 -4.39 3.43 -18.20
C ALA A 9 -3.28 2.86 -17.31
N LEU A 10 -2.14 3.56 -17.19
CA LEU A 10 -0.98 3.07 -16.43
C LEU A 10 -1.01 3.43 -14.95
N LEU A 11 -1.65 4.54 -14.55
CA LEU A 11 -1.64 5.01 -13.17
C LEU A 11 -2.30 4.03 -12.19
N PRO A 12 -3.55 3.54 -12.39
CA PRO A 12 -4.26 2.74 -11.39
C PRO A 12 -3.69 1.34 -11.15
N PRO A 13 -3.14 0.61 -12.14
CA PRO A 13 -2.70 -0.77 -11.94
C PRO A 13 -1.37 -0.91 -11.20
N HIS A 14 -0.72 0.20 -10.83
CA HIS A 14 0.60 0.16 -10.20
C HIS A 14 0.67 0.95 -8.89
N HIS A 15 1.51 0.48 -7.98
CA HIS A 15 2.10 1.25 -6.91
C HIS A 15 3.33 1.97 -7.47
N TRP A 16 3.40 3.28 -7.33
CA TRP A 16 4.48 4.11 -7.88
C TRP A 16 5.44 4.53 -6.79
N ARG A 17 6.65 3.95 -6.78
CA ARG A 17 7.67 4.19 -5.75
C ARG A 17 8.72 5.16 -6.25
N LEU A 18 9.00 6.20 -5.47
CA LEU A 18 9.99 7.22 -5.80
C LEU A 18 11.38 6.62 -5.88
N THR A 19 12.04 6.75 -7.02
CA THR A 19 13.40 6.26 -7.26
C THR A 19 14.40 7.39 -7.46
N GLU A 20 13.95 8.52 -8.05
CA GLU A 20 14.79 9.67 -8.32
C GLU A 20 13.97 10.97 -8.15
N ALA A 21 14.64 12.02 -7.68
CA ALA A 21 14.07 13.36 -7.61
C ALA A 21 15.18 14.38 -7.83
N THR A 22 14.98 15.28 -8.79
CA THR A 22 15.93 16.35 -9.12
C THR A 22 15.21 17.68 -9.20
N ASP A 23 15.91 18.75 -8.83
CA ASP A 23 15.44 20.11 -9.02
C ASP A 23 15.64 20.59 -10.48
N ALA A 24 15.24 21.83 -10.77
CA ALA A 24 15.37 22.43 -12.10
C ALA A 24 16.84 22.53 -12.60
N GLN A 25 17.80 22.44 -11.71
CA GLN A 25 19.24 22.43 -12.01
C GLN A 25 19.79 21.00 -12.16
N GLY A 26 18.95 19.98 -12.04
CA GLY A 26 19.35 18.58 -12.11
C GLY A 26 20.00 18.05 -10.83
N GLN A 27 19.95 18.81 -9.72
CA GLN A 27 20.52 18.38 -8.46
C GLN A 27 19.51 17.50 -7.69
N ARG A 28 20.03 16.44 -7.06
CA ARG A 28 19.20 15.51 -6.27
C ARG A 28 18.54 16.22 -5.10
N ILE A 29 17.23 16.00 -4.96
CA ILE A 29 16.42 16.50 -3.83
C ILE A 29 16.52 15.49 -2.67
N ALA A 30 17.64 15.50 -1.98
CA ALA A 30 17.97 14.54 -0.92
C ALA A 30 16.92 14.42 0.20
N PRO A 31 16.21 15.51 0.63
CA PRO A 31 15.18 15.41 1.67
C PRO A 31 13.99 14.50 1.35
N LEU A 32 13.81 14.09 0.09
CA LEU A 32 12.74 13.15 -0.30
C LEU A 32 13.11 11.67 -0.08
N PHE A 33 14.35 11.37 0.28
CA PHE A 33 14.88 10.01 0.44
C PHE A 33 15.27 9.72 1.90
N VAL A 34 14.28 9.77 2.79
CA VAL A 34 14.50 9.54 4.23
C VAL A 34 14.62 8.05 4.55
N ARG A 35 13.81 7.21 3.87
CA ARG A 35 13.76 5.77 4.12
C ARG A 35 14.08 5.01 2.84
N ALA A 36 15.20 4.31 2.83
CA ALA A 36 15.61 3.48 1.69
C ALA A 36 14.76 2.21 1.55
N ASP A 37 14.32 1.66 2.67
CA ASP A 37 13.49 0.45 2.77
C ASP A 37 12.01 0.70 2.43
N ALA A 38 11.55 1.95 2.54
CA ALA A 38 10.18 2.35 2.28
C ALA A 38 10.15 3.72 1.57
N PRO A 39 10.49 3.79 0.28
CA PRO A 39 10.44 5.03 -0.49
C PRO A 39 9.01 5.57 -0.56
N VAL A 40 8.88 6.87 -0.74
CA VAL A 40 7.57 7.50 -0.95
C VAL A 40 6.82 6.79 -2.07
N GLN A 41 5.56 6.46 -1.83
CA GLN A 41 4.72 5.73 -2.76
C GLN A 41 3.47 6.52 -3.11
N LEU A 42 3.11 6.52 -4.39
CA LEU A 42 1.87 7.06 -4.92
C LEU A 42 0.96 5.91 -5.36
N ASP A 43 -0.32 6.02 -5.04
CA ASP A 43 -1.38 5.12 -5.46
C ASP A 43 -2.54 5.93 -6.06
N PHE A 44 -3.00 5.55 -7.24
CA PHE A 44 -4.09 6.22 -7.95
C PHE A 44 -5.30 5.31 -7.96
N VAL A 45 -6.34 5.65 -7.21
CA VAL A 45 -7.57 4.85 -7.08
C VAL A 45 -8.78 5.78 -7.10
N ASP A 46 -9.77 5.48 -7.93
CA ASP A 46 -11.07 6.20 -7.98
C ASP A 46 -10.93 7.74 -8.04
N ASN A 47 -10.10 8.23 -8.94
CA ASN A 47 -9.78 9.66 -9.09
C ASN A 47 -9.18 10.32 -7.84
N ARG A 48 -8.59 9.51 -6.97
CA ARG A 48 -7.85 9.98 -5.80
C ARG A 48 -6.41 9.52 -5.86
N LEU A 49 -5.52 10.44 -5.53
CA LEU A 49 -4.12 10.13 -5.26
C LEU A 49 -3.95 9.94 -3.76
N ALA A 50 -3.33 8.83 -3.38
CA ALA A 50 -2.83 8.60 -2.03
C ALA A 50 -1.30 8.60 -2.03
N VAL A 51 -0.71 9.23 -1.02
CA VAL A 51 0.73 9.24 -0.76
C VAL A 51 0.98 8.51 0.55
N SER A 52 1.89 7.55 0.52
CA SER A 52 2.27 6.74 1.67
C SER A 52 3.79 6.66 1.84
N ASN A 53 4.23 6.04 2.93
CA ASN A 53 5.64 5.95 3.34
C ASN A 53 6.28 7.31 3.69
N THR A 54 5.46 8.29 3.98
CA THR A 54 5.80 9.58 4.61
C THR A 54 5.47 9.52 6.11
N CYS A 55 5.61 10.59 6.86
CA CYS A 55 5.14 10.62 8.25
C CYS A 55 3.63 10.41 8.33
N ASN A 56 2.91 11.22 7.57
CA ASN A 56 1.45 11.18 7.50
C ASN A 56 0.99 10.65 6.15
N ARG A 57 -0.14 9.94 6.14
CA ARG A 57 -0.82 9.63 4.90
C ARG A 57 -1.43 10.90 4.32
N MET A 58 -1.13 11.17 3.06
CA MET A 58 -1.72 12.29 2.34
C MET A 58 -2.64 11.78 1.24
N SER A 59 -3.76 12.44 0.99
CA SER A 59 -4.63 12.11 -0.14
C SER A 59 -5.37 13.33 -0.66
N GLY A 60 -5.62 13.34 -1.96
CA GLY A 60 -6.39 14.38 -2.65
C GLY A 60 -7.04 13.85 -3.92
N GLY A 61 -8.03 14.55 -4.43
CA GLY A 61 -8.57 14.29 -5.76
C GLY A 61 -7.55 14.65 -6.84
N PHE A 62 -7.63 14.01 -7.99
CA PHE A 62 -6.86 14.40 -9.17
C PHE A 62 -7.72 14.41 -10.42
N ALA A 63 -7.33 15.24 -11.37
CA ALA A 63 -7.80 15.21 -12.75
C ALA A 63 -6.59 15.07 -13.67
N LEU A 64 -6.70 14.19 -14.67
CA LEU A 64 -5.68 14.00 -15.69
C LEU A 64 -6.26 14.40 -17.05
N GLU A 65 -5.69 15.43 -17.67
CA GLU A 65 -6.06 15.92 -18.99
C GLU A 65 -4.84 15.83 -19.91
N GLY A 66 -4.87 14.86 -20.81
CA GLY A 66 -3.72 14.56 -21.65
C GLY A 66 -2.48 14.20 -20.81
N THR A 67 -1.48 15.05 -20.81
CA THR A 67 -0.23 14.91 -20.05
C THR A 67 -0.16 15.84 -18.84
N THR A 68 -1.28 16.40 -18.39
CA THR A 68 -1.34 17.30 -17.23
C THR A 68 -2.16 16.68 -16.11
N LEU A 69 -1.54 16.48 -14.99
CA LEU A 69 -2.15 16.05 -13.72
C LEU A 69 -2.40 17.26 -12.84
N THR A 70 -3.64 17.52 -12.49
CA THR A 70 -4.01 18.58 -11.54
C THR A 70 -4.48 17.95 -10.25
N LEU A 71 -3.87 18.32 -9.12
CA LEU A 71 -4.22 17.84 -7.80
C LEU A 71 -5.08 18.83 -7.05
N SER A 72 -6.16 18.37 -6.45
CA SER A 72 -6.90 19.12 -5.44
C SER A 72 -6.05 19.27 -4.16
N PRO A 73 -6.39 20.22 -3.27
CA PRO A 73 -5.72 20.32 -2.00
C PRO A 73 -5.63 18.98 -1.28
N VAL A 74 -4.43 18.59 -0.91
CA VAL A 74 -4.13 17.29 -0.31
C VAL A 74 -4.43 17.35 1.19
N ALA A 75 -5.33 16.51 1.67
CA ALA A 75 -5.55 16.30 3.09
C ALA A 75 -4.48 15.36 3.65
N SER A 76 -4.06 15.61 4.88
CA SER A 76 -3.05 14.82 5.58
C SER A 76 -3.55 14.40 6.95
N THR A 77 -3.18 13.20 7.42
CA THR A 77 -3.30 12.85 8.84
C THR A 77 -2.37 13.72 9.67
N MET A 78 -2.60 13.79 10.97
CA MET A 78 -1.81 14.65 11.88
C MET A 78 -1.16 13.79 12.98
N MET A 79 -0.31 12.85 12.57
CA MET A 79 0.49 12.06 13.52
C MET A 79 1.83 12.76 13.77
N ALA A 80 2.32 12.66 15.01
CA ALA A 80 3.67 13.08 15.33
C ALA A 80 4.65 11.94 15.01
N CYS A 81 5.66 12.23 14.19
CA CYS A 81 6.76 11.30 13.93
C CYS A 81 7.97 11.65 14.80
N ALA A 82 8.56 10.63 15.41
CA ALA A 82 9.74 10.79 16.25
C ALA A 82 10.98 11.25 15.45
N ASP A 83 11.08 10.85 14.18
CA ASP A 83 12.15 11.28 13.28
C ASP A 83 11.79 12.64 12.64
N PRO A 84 12.56 13.72 12.95
CA PRO A 84 12.32 15.04 12.36
C PRO A 84 12.43 15.07 10.83
N LYS A 85 13.28 14.21 10.24
CA LYS A 85 13.43 14.13 8.78
C LYS A 85 12.17 13.55 8.14
N LEU A 86 11.59 12.55 8.79
CA LEU A 86 10.33 11.95 8.34
C LEU A 86 9.17 12.94 8.50
N ALA A 87 9.14 13.73 9.58
CA ALA A 87 8.15 14.78 9.76
C ALA A 87 8.27 15.88 8.69
N ALA A 88 9.50 16.25 8.30
CA ALA A 88 9.74 17.24 7.26
C ALA A 88 9.40 16.72 5.86
N LEU A 89 9.45 15.41 5.64
CA LEU A 89 9.18 14.78 4.35
C LEU A 89 7.77 15.09 3.83
N ASP A 90 6.77 15.14 4.69
CA ASP A 90 5.39 15.48 4.31
C ASP A 90 5.31 16.85 3.63
N ALA A 91 5.90 17.86 4.25
CA ALA A 91 5.92 19.23 3.71
C ALA A 91 6.76 19.30 2.44
N GLU A 92 7.94 18.67 2.43
CA GLU A 92 8.85 18.66 1.30
C GLU A 92 8.24 17.96 0.07
N PHE A 93 7.51 16.89 0.29
CA PHE A 93 6.86 16.18 -0.79
C PHE A 93 5.56 16.88 -1.22
N GLY A 94 4.73 17.30 -0.26
CA GLY A 94 3.45 17.95 -0.53
C GLY A 94 3.58 19.25 -1.36
N LYS A 95 4.59 20.08 -1.09
CA LYS A 95 4.82 21.30 -1.89
C LYS A 95 5.16 21.03 -3.35
N ARG A 96 5.74 19.87 -3.67
CA ARG A 96 6.11 19.46 -5.04
C ARG A 96 4.95 18.86 -5.82
N LEU A 97 3.95 18.37 -5.11
CA LEU A 97 2.70 17.88 -5.72
C LEU A 97 1.67 19.00 -5.92
N ALA A 98 1.87 20.18 -5.36
CA ALA A 98 0.90 21.27 -5.43
C ALA A 98 0.74 21.79 -6.86
N GLY A 99 -0.50 22.00 -7.27
CA GLY A 99 -0.85 22.58 -8.57
C GLY A 99 -0.88 21.57 -9.71
N SER A 100 -0.46 22.01 -10.89
CA SER A 100 -0.44 21.17 -12.08
C SER A 100 0.93 20.59 -12.32
N LEU A 101 0.97 19.30 -12.65
CA LEU A 101 2.18 18.51 -12.92
C LEU A 101 2.13 18.01 -14.37
N ALA A 102 3.23 18.13 -15.08
CA ALA A 102 3.41 17.42 -16.34
C ALA A 102 3.66 15.94 -16.06
N VAL A 103 3.00 15.05 -16.79
CA VAL A 103 3.06 13.60 -16.63
C VAL A 103 3.64 12.96 -17.87
N ALA A 104 4.63 12.11 -17.67
CA ALA A 104 5.07 11.15 -18.68
C ALA A 104 5.06 9.75 -18.04
N ALA A 105 4.41 8.79 -18.68
CA ALA A 105 4.37 7.41 -18.23
C ALA A 105 4.80 6.48 -19.35
N THR A 106 5.64 5.51 -19.02
CA THR A 106 6.11 4.47 -19.94
C THR A 106 5.73 3.10 -19.41
N ALA A 107 5.20 2.26 -20.30
CA ALA A 107 4.91 0.86 -20.00
C ALA A 107 6.17 0.00 -20.22
N GLY A 108 6.12 -1.23 -19.75
CA GLY A 108 7.19 -2.23 -19.94
C GLY A 108 7.35 -3.11 -18.71
N ASP A 109 8.44 -3.87 -18.67
CA ASP A 109 8.76 -4.74 -17.53
C ASP A 109 9.05 -3.94 -16.25
N THR A 110 9.52 -2.71 -16.42
CA THR A 110 9.74 -1.73 -15.35
C THR A 110 9.02 -0.42 -15.70
N PRO A 111 7.70 -0.33 -15.47
CA PRO A 111 6.95 0.88 -15.76
C PRO A 111 7.53 2.08 -15.03
N GLU A 112 7.59 3.22 -15.70
CA GLU A 112 8.11 4.47 -15.14
C GLU A 112 7.06 5.57 -15.23
N LEU A 113 6.95 6.34 -14.16
CA LEU A 113 6.14 7.56 -14.09
C LEU A 113 7.05 8.72 -13.76
N VAL A 114 6.99 9.78 -14.55
CA VAL A 114 7.69 11.03 -14.31
C VAL A 114 6.69 12.13 -14.10
N LEU A 115 6.80 12.82 -12.96
CA LEU A 115 6.03 14.01 -12.64
C LEU A 115 6.98 15.21 -12.61
N THR A 116 6.63 16.28 -13.35
CA THR A 116 7.41 17.53 -13.35
C THR A 116 6.51 18.67 -12.94
N ASN A 117 6.88 19.41 -11.89
CA ASN A 117 6.13 20.54 -11.41
C ASN A 117 6.48 21.84 -12.16
N ALA A 118 5.72 22.90 -11.93
CA ALA A 118 5.94 24.22 -12.56
C ALA A 118 7.31 24.83 -12.20
N GLY A 119 7.90 24.44 -11.08
CA GLY A 119 9.25 24.86 -10.66
C GLY A 119 10.37 24.14 -11.37
N GLY A 120 10.07 23.11 -12.17
CA GLY A 120 11.05 22.30 -12.89
C GLY A 120 11.59 21.12 -12.06
N ASP A 121 11.08 20.87 -10.85
CA ASP A 121 11.41 19.67 -10.10
C ASP A 121 10.85 18.44 -10.81
N ARG A 122 11.70 17.44 -11.01
CA ARG A 122 11.37 16.18 -11.70
C ARG A 122 11.40 15.04 -10.68
N LEU A 123 10.27 14.34 -10.56
CA LEU A 123 10.11 13.19 -9.67
C LEU A 123 9.91 11.93 -10.52
N VAL A 124 10.73 10.92 -10.35
CA VAL A 124 10.71 9.66 -11.08
C VAL A 124 10.27 8.54 -10.17
N PHE A 125 9.29 7.79 -10.62
CA PHE A 125 8.74 6.66 -9.89
C PHE A 125 8.82 5.40 -10.73
N GLN A 126 9.12 4.29 -10.08
CA GLN A 126 9.02 2.96 -10.68
C GLN A 126 7.71 2.32 -10.28
N GLY A 127 6.99 1.74 -11.25
CA GLY A 127 5.73 1.03 -11.06
C GLY A 127 5.96 -0.42 -10.63
N ALA A 128 5.21 -0.84 -9.63
CA ALA A 128 5.05 -2.24 -9.26
C ALA A 128 3.56 -2.61 -9.33
N PRO A 129 3.17 -3.77 -9.88
CA PRO A 129 1.76 -4.10 -10.02
C PRO A 129 1.07 -4.17 -8.67
N THR A 130 -0.13 -3.60 -8.58
CA THR A 130 -0.99 -3.73 -7.39
C THR A 130 -1.42 -5.19 -7.20
N ALA A 131 -1.90 -5.53 -6.02
CA ALA A 131 -2.43 -6.86 -5.77
C ALA A 131 -3.60 -7.19 -6.71
N ALA A 132 -4.49 -6.23 -6.97
CA ALA A 132 -5.59 -6.41 -7.92
C ALA A 132 -5.07 -6.71 -9.34
N THR A 133 -4.00 -6.08 -9.76
CA THR A 133 -3.35 -6.36 -11.04
C THR A 133 -2.71 -7.74 -11.05
N ARG A 134 -1.96 -8.11 -10.01
CA ARG A 134 -1.30 -9.42 -9.88
C ARG A 134 -2.29 -10.59 -9.89
N PHE A 135 -3.43 -10.43 -9.23
CA PHE A 135 -4.43 -11.48 -9.10
C PHE A 135 -5.57 -11.38 -10.13
N GLY A 136 -5.57 -10.31 -10.94
CA GLY A 136 -6.50 -10.14 -12.06
C GLY A 136 -7.92 -9.79 -11.65
N GLY A 137 -8.08 -8.97 -10.62
CA GLY A 137 -9.35 -8.45 -10.17
C GLY A 137 -9.33 -7.89 -8.75
N PRO A 138 -10.40 -7.24 -8.31
CA PRO A 138 -10.49 -6.68 -6.97
C PRO A 138 -10.48 -7.78 -5.91
N GLY A 139 -9.91 -7.46 -4.75
CA GLY A 139 -9.98 -8.30 -3.56
C GLY A 139 -11.33 -8.20 -2.85
N GLU A 140 -11.70 -9.27 -2.17
CA GLU A 140 -12.81 -9.25 -1.23
C GLU A 140 -12.31 -8.76 0.13
N ARG A 141 -12.92 -7.71 0.66
CA ARG A 141 -12.56 -7.17 1.97
C ARG A 141 -13.10 -8.03 3.09
N ILE A 142 -12.20 -8.52 3.93
CA ILE A 142 -12.50 -9.32 5.11
C ILE A 142 -11.79 -8.74 6.33
N PHE A 143 -12.26 -9.11 7.51
CA PHE A 143 -11.59 -8.77 8.77
C PHE A 143 -11.25 -10.05 9.52
N LEU A 144 -9.98 -10.18 9.93
CA LEU A 144 -9.50 -11.28 10.73
C LEU A 144 -8.97 -10.75 12.07
N GLU A 145 -9.45 -11.33 13.15
CA GLU A 145 -8.79 -11.21 14.44
C GLU A 145 -7.70 -12.27 14.52
N VAL A 146 -6.47 -11.85 14.81
CA VAL A 146 -5.30 -12.71 14.99
C VAL A 146 -4.98 -12.79 16.46
N GLY A 147 -4.92 -14.00 17.00
CA GLY A 147 -4.59 -14.26 18.39
C GLY A 147 -3.13 -13.92 18.73
N PRO A 148 -2.84 -13.71 20.01
CA PRO A 148 -1.50 -13.31 20.47
C PRO A 148 -0.44 -14.43 20.32
N GLU A 149 -0.87 -15.68 20.24
CA GLU A 149 0.02 -16.83 20.16
C GLU A 149 -0.25 -17.65 18.89
N THR A 150 0.82 -18.20 18.33
CA THR A 150 0.73 -19.22 17.28
C THR A 150 0.54 -20.61 17.92
N LYS A 151 0.09 -21.58 17.12
CA LYS A 151 -0.01 -22.97 17.55
C LYS A 151 0.66 -23.88 16.54
N PRO A 152 1.28 -25.00 16.98
CA PRO A 152 1.74 -26.02 16.08
C PRO A 152 0.59 -26.51 15.20
N CYS A 153 0.86 -26.67 13.91
CA CYS A 153 -0.12 -27.18 12.95
C CYS A 153 0.54 -28.15 11.98
N SER A 154 -0.23 -29.12 11.50
CA SER A 154 0.25 -30.09 10.52
C SER A 154 0.35 -29.46 9.14
N HIS A 155 1.51 -29.55 8.51
CA HIS A 155 1.73 -29.11 7.16
C HIS A 155 2.56 -30.15 6.40
N PRO A 156 2.15 -30.57 5.18
CA PRO A 156 2.80 -31.67 4.46
C PRO A 156 4.27 -31.44 4.16
N LEU A 157 4.67 -30.17 3.96
CA LEU A 157 6.02 -29.81 3.51
C LEU A 157 6.84 -29.04 4.54
N ILE A 158 6.25 -28.61 5.64
CA ILE A 158 6.92 -27.78 6.66
C ILE A 158 6.79 -28.48 8.02
N PRO A 159 7.83 -29.19 8.47
CA PRO A 159 7.87 -29.75 9.83
C PRO A 159 7.74 -28.62 10.86
N ASP A 160 7.04 -28.89 11.96
CA ASP A 160 6.89 -27.97 13.10
C ASP A 160 6.33 -26.57 12.73
N LYS A 161 5.53 -26.50 11.67
CA LYS A 161 4.89 -25.24 11.26
C LYS A 161 4.09 -24.65 12.40
N GLN A 162 4.30 -23.35 12.64
CA GLN A 162 3.49 -22.55 13.56
C GLN A 162 2.42 -21.81 12.75
N CYS A 163 1.16 -22.06 13.04
CA CYS A 163 0.04 -21.39 12.42
C CYS A 163 -0.46 -20.23 13.28
N LEU A 164 -0.80 -19.12 12.62
CA LEU A 164 -1.60 -18.08 13.25
C LEU A 164 -2.93 -18.67 13.71
N GLN A 165 -3.42 -18.17 14.82
CA GLN A 165 -4.79 -18.44 15.29
C GLN A 165 -5.64 -17.26 14.85
N VAL A 166 -6.63 -17.50 14.01
CA VAL A 166 -7.48 -16.44 13.47
C VAL A 166 -8.95 -16.76 13.65
N ARG A 167 -9.77 -15.71 13.69
CA ARG A 167 -11.22 -15.81 13.53
C ARG A 167 -11.73 -14.64 12.71
N GLU A 168 -12.79 -14.89 11.95
CA GLU A 168 -13.46 -13.85 11.17
C GLU A 168 -14.27 -12.94 12.07
N ILE A 169 -14.19 -11.64 11.83
CA ILE A 169 -14.99 -10.61 12.47
C ILE A 169 -15.74 -9.86 11.38
N ARG A 170 -16.92 -9.38 11.71
CA ARG A 170 -17.72 -8.55 10.81
C ARG A 170 -17.91 -7.16 11.39
N PHE A 171 -17.94 -6.18 10.50
CA PHE A 171 -18.28 -4.81 10.81
C PHE A 171 -19.48 -4.39 9.96
N ASP A 172 -20.34 -3.58 10.53
CA ASP A 172 -21.47 -2.96 9.82
C ASP A 172 -21.02 -1.74 8.98
N ALA A 173 -21.95 -1.11 8.29
CA ALA A 173 -21.69 0.08 7.48
C ALA A 173 -21.20 1.29 8.29
N ASN A 174 -21.41 1.31 9.61
CA ASN A 174 -20.96 2.36 10.51
C ASN A 174 -19.59 2.06 11.13
N GLY A 175 -18.98 0.91 10.77
CA GLY A 175 -17.70 0.49 11.33
C GLY A 175 -17.80 -0.09 12.74
N LEU A 176 -18.99 -0.49 13.19
CA LEU A 176 -19.19 -1.15 14.47
C LEU A 176 -19.17 -2.67 14.27
N ARG A 177 -18.60 -3.40 15.24
CA ARG A 177 -18.62 -4.87 15.22
C ARG A 177 -20.06 -5.37 15.14
N SER A 178 -20.31 -6.30 14.21
CA SER A 178 -21.65 -6.84 13.93
C SER A 178 -21.62 -8.37 14.01
N GLY A 179 -22.55 -8.92 14.79
CA GLY A 179 -22.68 -10.35 15.01
C GLY A 179 -21.60 -10.94 15.91
N GLU A 180 -21.72 -12.25 16.14
CA GLU A 180 -20.72 -13.00 16.91
C GLU A 180 -19.47 -13.27 16.05
N PRO A 181 -18.25 -13.19 16.64
CA PRO A 181 -17.03 -13.61 15.95
C PRO A 181 -17.12 -15.08 15.55
N GLY A 182 -16.51 -15.41 14.43
CA GLY A 182 -16.35 -16.79 14.00
C GLY A 182 -15.52 -17.63 15.01
N PRO A 183 -15.46 -18.95 14.83
CA PRO A 183 -14.63 -19.80 15.65
C PRO A 183 -13.13 -19.55 15.37
N TRP A 184 -12.30 -19.72 16.40
CA TRP A 184 -10.85 -19.75 16.24
C TRP A 184 -10.42 -20.95 15.40
N GLN A 185 -9.52 -20.70 14.44
CA GLN A 185 -9.00 -21.73 13.56
C GLN A 185 -7.52 -21.50 13.24
N ASN A 186 -6.84 -22.58 12.87
CA ASN A 186 -5.50 -22.49 12.34
C ASN A 186 -5.52 -21.80 10.98
N PHE A 187 -4.63 -20.85 10.79
CA PHE A 187 -4.45 -20.17 9.51
C PHE A 187 -3.13 -20.65 8.88
N PHE A 188 -3.24 -21.34 7.77
CA PHE A 188 -2.11 -22.01 7.12
C PHE A 188 -1.39 -21.13 6.10
N ASP A 189 -2.08 -20.11 5.62
CA ASP A 189 -1.54 -19.16 4.63
C ASP A 189 -0.71 -18.06 5.29
N GLU A 190 -0.07 -17.27 4.46
CA GLU A 190 0.59 -16.03 4.87
C GLU A 190 -0.31 -14.84 4.53
N ILE A 191 -0.17 -13.77 5.30
CA ILE A 191 -0.79 -12.48 5.04
C ILE A 191 0.31 -11.53 4.58
N GLU A 192 0.34 -11.23 3.30
CA GLU A 192 1.31 -10.30 2.72
C GLU A 192 1.24 -8.93 3.41
N GLY A 193 2.37 -8.42 3.85
CA GLY A 193 2.44 -7.14 4.56
C GLY A 193 2.17 -7.23 6.06
N TYR A 194 1.89 -8.41 6.62
CA TYR A 194 1.69 -8.61 8.06
C TYR A 194 2.79 -9.47 8.66
N THR A 195 3.29 -9.03 9.80
CA THR A 195 4.23 -9.81 10.64
C THR A 195 3.63 -9.97 12.03
N HIS A 196 3.40 -11.21 12.45
CA HIS A 196 2.87 -11.51 13.77
C HIS A 196 3.91 -11.20 14.85
N GLN A 197 3.46 -10.56 15.92
CA GLN A 197 4.26 -10.31 17.13
C GLN A 197 3.70 -11.16 18.29
N PRO A 198 4.49 -12.05 18.90
CA PRO A 198 4.04 -12.85 20.04
C PRO A 198 3.55 -11.96 21.18
N GLY A 199 2.42 -12.33 21.78
CA GLY A 199 1.78 -11.56 22.84
C GLY A 199 0.92 -10.39 22.36
N VAL A 200 0.82 -10.15 21.07
CA VAL A 200 -0.01 -9.08 20.51
C VAL A 200 -1.21 -9.65 19.77
N ARG A 201 -2.41 -9.26 20.17
CA ARG A 201 -3.65 -9.49 19.46
C ARG A 201 -3.86 -8.37 18.42
N ASN A 202 -4.18 -8.74 17.20
CA ASN A 202 -4.50 -7.76 16.15
C ASN A 202 -5.88 -8.02 15.55
N VAL A 203 -6.53 -6.96 15.08
CA VAL A 203 -7.61 -7.02 14.11
C VAL A 203 -7.10 -6.43 12.81
N LEU A 204 -7.14 -7.24 11.77
CA LEU A 204 -6.62 -6.89 10.46
C LEU A 204 -7.76 -6.69 9.46
N ARG A 205 -7.69 -5.63 8.69
CA ARG A 205 -8.47 -5.49 7.45
C ARG A 205 -7.61 -6.02 6.31
N ILE A 206 -8.15 -6.99 5.59
CA ILE A 206 -7.43 -7.76 4.59
C ILE A 206 -8.23 -7.74 3.30
N ASP A 207 -7.56 -7.59 2.18
CA ASP A 207 -8.12 -7.86 0.87
C ASP A 207 -7.73 -9.29 0.45
N ARG A 208 -8.73 -10.17 0.31
CA ARG A 208 -8.60 -11.56 -0.09
C ARG A 208 -8.81 -11.68 -1.59
N TYR A 209 -7.82 -12.23 -2.28
CA TYR A 209 -7.83 -12.42 -3.72
C TYR A 209 -7.97 -13.90 -4.06
N THR A 210 -8.77 -14.21 -5.08
CA THR A 210 -8.81 -15.57 -5.64
C THR A 210 -7.66 -15.73 -6.63
N ARG A 211 -6.81 -16.70 -6.37
CA ARG A 211 -5.69 -17.06 -7.26
C ARG A 211 -6.19 -17.82 -8.49
N LYS A 212 -5.63 -17.53 -9.65
CA LYS A 212 -5.89 -18.28 -10.88
C LYS A 212 -4.81 -19.35 -11.08
N ASN A 213 -5.20 -20.50 -11.62
CA ASN A 213 -4.27 -21.58 -12.00
C ASN A 213 -3.36 -22.07 -10.86
N VAL A 214 -3.92 -22.26 -9.68
CA VAL A 214 -3.18 -22.81 -8.55
C VAL A 214 -3.06 -24.32 -8.63
N PRO A 215 -1.89 -24.91 -8.26
CA PRO A 215 -1.75 -26.34 -8.01
C PRO A 215 -2.76 -26.84 -6.98
N ALA A 216 -3.13 -28.12 -7.05
CA ALA A 216 -4.15 -28.70 -6.19
C ALA A 216 -3.83 -28.66 -4.68
N ASP A 217 -2.54 -28.58 -4.34
CA ASP A 217 -2.00 -28.52 -2.98
C ASP A 217 -1.71 -27.08 -2.49
N ALA A 218 -1.94 -26.09 -3.33
CA ALA A 218 -1.72 -24.69 -2.96
C ALA A 218 -3.03 -23.98 -2.56
N SER A 219 -2.90 -22.96 -1.72
CA SER A 219 -4.04 -22.16 -1.31
C SER A 219 -4.71 -21.47 -2.50
N ARG A 220 -6.02 -21.57 -2.54
CA ARG A 220 -6.89 -20.93 -3.50
C ARG A 220 -6.92 -19.40 -3.35
N TYR A 221 -6.57 -18.91 -2.18
CA TYR A 221 -6.62 -17.49 -1.84
C TYR A 221 -5.23 -16.93 -1.59
N ALA A 222 -5.10 -15.63 -1.83
CA ALA A 222 -4.02 -14.79 -1.35
C ALA A 222 -4.60 -13.71 -0.45
N TYR A 223 -3.90 -13.42 0.64
CA TYR A 223 -4.32 -12.46 1.66
C TYR A 223 -3.32 -11.31 1.70
N VAL A 224 -3.80 -10.09 1.51
CA VAL A 224 -2.96 -8.90 1.51
C VAL A 224 -3.46 -7.95 2.59
N LEU A 225 -2.59 -7.54 3.48
CA LEU A 225 -2.92 -6.60 4.54
C LEU A 225 -3.23 -5.23 3.92
N ASP A 226 -4.42 -4.70 4.21
CA ASP A 226 -4.75 -3.32 3.92
C ASP A 226 -4.41 -2.42 5.12
N MET A 227 -4.84 -2.79 6.34
CA MET A 227 -4.44 -2.09 7.55
C MET A 227 -4.64 -2.92 8.82
N VAL A 228 -3.89 -2.57 9.87
CA VAL A 228 -4.15 -3.03 11.23
C VAL A 228 -5.21 -2.10 11.83
N VAL A 229 -6.38 -2.66 12.15
CA VAL A 229 -7.53 -1.91 12.71
C VAL A 229 -7.39 -1.77 14.21
N GLU A 230 -6.98 -2.85 14.90
CA GLU A 230 -6.76 -2.89 16.33
C GLU A 230 -5.46 -3.62 16.65
N SER A 231 -4.77 -3.15 17.68
CA SER A 231 -3.59 -3.80 18.23
C SER A 231 -3.63 -3.71 19.74
N GLU A 232 -3.52 -4.86 20.41
CA GLU A 232 -3.58 -4.95 21.86
C GLU A 232 -2.51 -5.90 22.37
N GLN A 233 -1.70 -5.43 23.32
CA GLN A 233 -0.75 -6.28 24.01
C GLN A 233 -1.48 -7.05 25.11
N VAL A 234 -1.54 -8.36 24.98
CA VAL A 234 -2.19 -9.24 25.94
C VAL A 234 -1.18 -9.56 27.04
N LYS A 235 -1.48 -9.09 28.25
CA LYS A 235 -0.67 -9.45 29.42
C LYS A 235 -0.85 -10.95 29.72
N ARG A 236 0.27 -11.64 29.88
CA ARG A 236 0.30 -13.04 30.35
C ARG A 236 -0.16 -13.12 31.79
#